data_8ed348c0569e97c13947e3e2213a75b6
#
_entry.id   8ed348c0569e97c13947e3e2213a75b6
#
_cell.length_a   1.000
_cell.length_b   1.000
_cell.length_c   1.000
_cell.angle_alpha   90.00
_cell.angle_beta   90.00
_cell.angle_gamma   90.00
#
_symmetry.space_group_name_H-M   'P 1'
#
loop_
_entity.id
_entity.type
_entity.pdbx_description
1 polymer ?
#
loop_
_entity_poly.entity_id
_entity_poly.type
_entity_poly.pdbx_seq_one_letter_code
_entity_poly.pdbx_strand_id
1 'polypeptide(L)'
;LKSSEWTTGMEDMLADWYMGRVSGSNKISLKELRGKSAKTSFNLHMFATPDRLMETLTREQFMSGFLARVMWTFGNPREETDEMFEIFKESSEEVEDATVAPRVIQDLASDLVCARAFYPEAVILKPTAEAKKRMTVAYKKMYKSLQGKKNWDVIEPALTRHMEAMLKAAGICAMYRGGKEIVLDDALHAIQAVEGWVRNLVRVADLVSQGDFQRKCDELEAFLLLSGGSATGAKVYHRFKNWIVRDSKEIENVLTYLIQAGIVNRDDSGGNLRYALNGQE
;
A
#
# COMPACT_ATOMS: atom_id res chain seq x y z
N LEU A 1 -15.50 1.14 2.88
CA LEU A 1 -16.08 1.58 1.60
C LEU A 1 -16.78 0.37 1.00
N LYS A 2 -18.12 0.28 1.18
CA LYS A 2 -18.92 -0.65 0.39
C LYS A 2 -18.62 -0.33 -1.07
N SER A 3 -18.25 -1.36 -1.85
CA SER A 3 -17.95 -1.25 -3.27
C SER A 3 -19.19 -0.69 -3.99
N SER A 4 -19.27 0.62 -4.10
CA SER A 4 -20.15 1.23 -5.07
C SER A 4 -19.50 1.04 -6.44
N GLU A 5 -20.28 0.94 -7.50
CA GLU A 5 -19.77 0.88 -8.90
C GLU A 5 -18.74 1.99 -9.21
N TRP A 6 -18.74 3.06 -8.42
CA TRP A 6 -17.79 4.17 -8.46
C TRP A 6 -16.36 3.79 -8.07
N THR A 7 -16.16 2.88 -7.10
CA THR A 7 -14.82 2.51 -6.63
C THR A 7 -14.13 1.55 -7.59
N THR A 8 -14.87 0.68 -8.27
CA THR A 8 -14.30 -0.31 -9.19
C THR A 8 -13.64 0.34 -10.41
N GLY A 9 -14.17 1.44 -10.91
CA GLY A 9 -13.55 2.17 -12.04
C GLY A 9 -12.46 3.17 -11.61
N MET A 10 -12.39 3.51 -10.33
CA MET A 10 -11.42 4.51 -9.84
C MET A 10 -10.00 3.93 -9.76
N GLU A 11 -9.85 2.68 -9.38
CA GLU A 11 -8.54 2.01 -9.30
C GLU A 11 -7.89 1.91 -10.68
N ASP A 12 -8.66 1.52 -11.70
CA ASP A 12 -8.19 1.46 -13.08
C ASP A 12 -7.84 2.87 -13.60
N MET A 13 -8.66 3.85 -13.30
CA MET A 13 -8.42 5.23 -13.68
C MET A 13 -7.14 5.79 -13.03
N LEU A 14 -6.93 5.53 -11.75
CA LEU A 14 -5.71 5.96 -11.04
C LEU A 14 -4.47 5.22 -11.57
N ALA A 15 -4.60 3.94 -11.92
CA ALA A 15 -3.53 3.18 -12.54
C ALA A 15 -3.16 3.75 -13.92
N ASP A 16 -4.13 4.11 -14.74
CA ASP A 16 -3.93 4.76 -16.04
C ASP A 16 -3.27 6.13 -15.89
N TRP A 17 -3.72 6.93 -14.94
CA TRP A 17 -3.10 8.23 -14.64
C TRP A 17 -1.66 8.10 -14.19
N TYR A 18 -1.36 7.10 -13.36
CA TYR A 18 0.01 6.81 -12.97
C TYR A 18 0.89 6.44 -14.17
N MET A 19 0.33 5.75 -15.15
CA MET A 19 1.00 5.41 -16.40
C MET A 19 1.11 6.61 -17.38
N GLY A 20 0.63 7.79 -16.98
CA GLY A 20 0.63 8.99 -17.81
C GLY A 20 -0.41 8.96 -18.92
N ARG A 21 -1.47 8.16 -18.77
CA ARG A 21 -2.56 8.03 -19.73
C ARG A 21 -3.85 8.55 -19.10
N VAL A 22 -4.39 9.62 -19.63
CA VAL A 22 -5.77 10.03 -19.34
C VAL A 22 -6.61 9.69 -20.55
N SER A 23 -7.41 8.63 -20.43
CA SER A 23 -8.49 8.36 -21.38
C SER A 23 -9.70 9.19 -20.95
N GLY A 24 -10.23 10.00 -21.84
CA GLY A 24 -11.50 10.67 -21.60
C GLY A 24 -12.59 9.62 -21.39
N SER A 25 -13.04 9.46 -20.14
CA SER A 25 -14.16 8.58 -19.84
C SER A 25 -15.42 9.10 -20.52
N ASN A 26 -16.20 8.22 -21.13
CA ASN A 26 -17.54 8.55 -21.67
C ASN A 26 -18.52 9.03 -20.58
N LYS A 27 -18.15 8.88 -19.30
CA LYS A 27 -18.93 9.32 -18.13
C LYS A 27 -18.61 10.77 -17.69
N ILE A 28 -17.55 11.38 -18.22
CA ILE A 28 -17.25 12.78 -17.90
C ILE A 28 -18.14 13.64 -18.76
N SER A 29 -18.93 14.52 -18.12
CA SER A 29 -19.87 15.45 -18.77
C SER A 29 -19.21 16.51 -19.68
N LEU A 30 -17.89 16.60 -19.66
CA LEU A 30 -17.13 17.51 -20.53
C LEU A 30 -16.98 16.89 -21.92
N LYS A 31 -17.93 17.22 -22.80
CA LYS A 31 -17.95 16.78 -24.21
C LYS A 31 -16.62 17.00 -24.94
N GLU A 32 -15.85 18.01 -24.53
CA GLU A 32 -14.57 18.40 -25.14
C GLU A 32 -13.44 17.40 -24.87
N LEU A 33 -13.53 16.60 -23.78
CA LEU A 33 -12.52 15.60 -23.40
C LEU A 33 -12.89 14.18 -23.85
N ARG A 34 -14.08 13.99 -24.43
CA ARG A 34 -14.52 12.67 -24.90
C ARG A 34 -13.60 12.15 -26.00
N GLY A 35 -13.02 10.98 -25.77
CA GLY A 35 -12.15 10.31 -26.74
C GLY A 35 -10.77 10.93 -26.92
N LYS A 36 -10.42 11.99 -26.16
CA LYS A 36 -9.06 12.55 -26.18
C LYS A 36 -8.21 11.86 -25.12
N SER A 37 -7.00 11.47 -25.48
CA SER A 37 -5.98 11.03 -24.56
C SER A 37 -4.93 12.13 -24.38
N ALA A 38 -4.54 12.42 -23.17
CA ALA A 38 -3.46 13.36 -22.88
C ALA A 38 -2.37 12.64 -22.05
N LYS A 39 -1.12 13.01 -22.31
CA LYS A 39 -0.03 12.63 -21.41
C LYS A 39 -0.15 13.49 -20.15
N THR A 40 -0.23 12.86 -19.01
CA THR A 40 -0.26 13.54 -17.71
C THR A 40 0.68 12.88 -16.73
N SER A 41 1.08 13.62 -15.72
CA SER A 41 1.70 13.06 -14.53
C SER A 41 0.76 13.29 -13.35
N PHE A 42 0.57 12.26 -12.55
CA PHE A 42 -0.32 12.28 -11.40
C PHE A 42 0.45 11.81 -10.16
N ASN A 43 0.39 12.59 -9.11
CA ASN A 43 0.93 12.24 -7.81
C ASN A 43 -0.21 12.29 -6.78
N LEU A 44 -0.34 11.23 -6.00
CA LEU A 44 -1.34 11.11 -4.96
C LEU A 44 -0.64 10.87 -3.63
N HIS A 45 -0.91 11.74 -2.67
CA HIS A 45 -0.49 11.57 -1.28
C HIS A 45 -1.73 11.25 -0.44
N MET A 46 -1.66 10.17 0.33
CA MET A 46 -2.73 9.75 1.23
C MET A 46 -2.17 9.50 2.62
N PHE A 47 -2.97 9.84 3.62
CA PHE A 47 -2.66 9.60 5.02
C PHE A 47 -3.73 8.71 5.60
N ALA A 48 -3.32 7.69 6.34
CA ALA A 48 -4.22 6.78 7.03
C ALA A 48 -3.55 6.23 8.29
N THR A 49 -4.36 5.89 9.30
CA THR A 49 -3.87 5.12 10.44
C THR A 49 -3.71 3.64 10.07
N PRO A 50 -2.85 2.88 10.76
CA PRO A 50 -2.70 1.44 10.54
C PRO A 50 -4.03 0.68 10.62
N ASP A 51 -4.90 1.04 11.58
CA ASP A 51 -6.21 0.40 11.76
C ASP A 51 -7.12 0.60 10.53
N ARG A 52 -7.14 1.81 9.99
CA ARG A 52 -7.88 2.09 8.74
C ARG A 52 -7.31 1.31 7.55
N LEU A 53 -6.01 1.10 7.49
CA LEU A 53 -5.40 0.27 6.45
C LEU A 53 -5.84 -1.19 6.59
N MET A 54 -5.86 -1.75 7.81
CA MET A 54 -6.36 -3.11 8.05
C MET A 54 -7.83 -3.27 7.66
N GLU A 55 -8.67 -2.28 7.97
CA GLU A 55 -10.10 -2.30 7.67
C GLU A 55 -10.42 -2.19 6.17
N THR A 56 -9.60 -1.45 5.41
CA THR A 56 -9.97 -1.03 4.06
C THR A 56 -9.16 -1.69 2.95
N LEU A 57 -7.91 -2.06 3.20
CA LEU A 57 -7.05 -2.66 2.19
C LEU A 57 -7.27 -4.16 2.10
N THR A 58 -7.28 -4.66 0.87
CA THR A 58 -7.41 -6.08 0.57
C THR A 58 -6.22 -6.60 -0.23
N ARG A 59 -5.98 -7.91 -0.18
CA ARG A 59 -4.93 -8.57 -1.00
C ARG A 59 -5.18 -8.36 -2.48
N GLU A 60 -6.45 -8.40 -2.91
CA GLU A 60 -6.86 -8.19 -4.31
C GLU A 60 -6.39 -6.84 -4.85
N GLN A 61 -6.46 -5.79 -4.03
CA GLN A 61 -6.02 -4.46 -4.44
C GLN A 61 -4.51 -4.38 -4.68
N PHE A 62 -3.71 -5.17 -3.95
CA PHE A 62 -2.28 -5.32 -4.27
C PHE A 62 -2.07 -6.12 -5.55
N MET A 63 -2.82 -7.21 -5.73
CA MET A 63 -2.71 -8.07 -6.93
C MET A 63 -3.20 -7.36 -8.19
N SER A 64 -4.19 -6.44 -8.10
CA SER A 64 -4.63 -5.60 -9.22
C SER A 64 -3.53 -4.64 -9.70
N GLY A 65 -2.48 -4.46 -8.90
CA GLY A 65 -1.32 -3.65 -9.22
C GLY A 65 -1.48 -2.15 -8.90
N PHE A 66 -2.63 -1.69 -8.43
CA PHE A 66 -2.79 -0.31 -7.99
C PHE A 66 -1.94 -0.03 -6.74
N LEU A 67 -2.16 -0.77 -5.65
CA LEU A 67 -1.41 -0.59 -4.41
C LEU A 67 0.06 -1.01 -4.53
N ALA A 68 0.40 -1.85 -5.50
CA ALA A 68 1.78 -2.20 -5.82
C ALA A 68 2.63 -0.99 -6.28
N ARG A 69 2.00 0.11 -6.69
CA ARG A 69 2.66 1.36 -7.11
C ARG A 69 2.81 2.38 -5.98
N VAL A 70 2.21 2.12 -4.83
CA VAL A 70 2.23 3.03 -3.69
C VAL A 70 3.55 2.89 -2.93
N MET A 71 4.20 4.01 -2.65
CA MET A 71 5.37 4.10 -1.78
C MET A 71 4.90 4.34 -0.35
N TRP A 72 5.01 3.31 0.48
CA TRP A 72 4.52 3.34 1.85
C TRP A 72 5.52 3.99 2.78
N THR A 73 5.06 4.93 3.59
CA THR A 73 5.87 5.58 4.61
C THR A 73 5.10 5.56 5.93
N PHE A 74 5.73 5.06 6.98
CA PHE A 74 5.20 5.11 8.34
C PHE A 74 5.90 6.22 9.09
N GLY A 75 5.12 7.14 9.63
CA GLY A 75 5.59 8.09 10.66
C GLY A 75 5.73 7.36 12.00
N ASN A 76 6.74 7.71 12.76
CA ASN A 76 6.75 7.36 14.17
C ASN A 76 5.68 8.20 14.88
N PRO A 77 4.98 7.64 15.88
CA PRO A 77 4.22 8.50 16.81
C PRO A 77 5.18 9.57 17.33
N ARG A 78 4.80 10.82 17.21
CA ARG A 78 5.54 11.88 17.91
C ARG A 78 5.35 11.59 19.39
N GLU A 79 6.44 11.52 20.13
CA GLU A 79 6.37 11.67 21.58
C GLU A 79 5.74 13.05 21.81
N GLU A 80 4.67 13.08 22.60
CA GLU A 80 4.07 14.33 23.02
C GLU A 80 5.12 15.05 23.87
N THR A 81 5.81 16.02 23.27
CA THR A 81 6.74 16.88 23.99
C THR A 81 5.97 18.12 24.42
N ASP A 82 6.33 18.65 25.58
CA ASP A 82 5.75 19.90 26.09
C ASP A 82 5.83 21.04 25.06
N GLU A 83 6.85 21.01 24.18
CA GLU A 83 7.00 21.91 23.03
C GLU A 83 5.83 21.87 22.04
N MET A 84 5.15 20.72 21.87
CA MET A 84 3.94 20.66 21.02
C MET A 84 2.76 21.40 21.63
N PHE A 85 2.66 21.44 22.95
CA PHE A 85 1.62 22.18 23.65
C PHE A 85 1.95 23.68 23.70
N GLU A 86 3.22 24.06 23.68
CA GLU A 86 3.64 25.47 23.60
C GLU A 86 3.27 26.09 22.25
N ILE A 87 3.39 25.35 21.12
CA ILE A 87 2.95 25.82 19.80
C ILE A 87 1.45 26.21 19.80
N PHE A 88 0.62 25.53 20.59
CA PHE A 88 -0.81 25.87 20.73
C PHE A 88 -1.07 26.97 21.78
N LYS A 89 -0.16 27.21 22.72
CA LYS A 89 -0.27 28.29 23.70
C LYS A 89 0.13 29.64 23.12
N GLU A 90 1.16 29.67 22.30
CA GLU A 90 1.64 30.87 21.62
C GLU A 90 0.75 31.37 20.50
N SER A 91 -0.19 30.53 19.99
CA SER A 91 -1.13 30.92 18.93
C SER A 91 -2.20 31.91 19.38
N SER A 92 -2.25 32.28 20.66
CA SER A 92 -3.16 33.31 21.18
C SER A 92 -2.53 34.69 21.37
N GLU A 93 -1.20 34.80 21.28
CA GLU A 93 -0.48 36.09 21.35
C GLU A 93 0.50 36.18 20.17
N GLU A 94 0.14 36.98 19.19
CA GLU A 94 0.96 37.46 18.05
C GLU A 94 1.88 36.43 17.38
N VAL A 95 1.30 35.68 16.41
CA VAL A 95 2.04 34.80 15.51
C VAL A 95 2.86 35.65 14.52
N GLU A 96 4.03 36.11 14.93
CA GLU A 96 5.05 36.60 13.98
C GLU A 96 5.94 35.48 13.42
N ASP A 97 5.87 34.24 13.91
CA ASP A 97 6.77 33.16 13.51
C ASP A 97 6.10 31.88 12.98
N ALA A 98 4.96 32.01 12.34
CA ALA A 98 4.43 30.95 11.47
C ALA A 98 5.32 30.70 10.21
N THR A 99 6.64 30.90 10.31
CA THR A 99 7.54 31.02 9.17
C THR A 99 8.38 29.79 8.86
N VAL A 100 8.40 28.75 9.72
CA VAL A 100 9.24 27.55 9.45
C VAL A 100 8.65 26.71 8.33
N ALA A 101 7.35 26.42 8.36
CA ALA A 101 6.70 25.68 7.28
C ALA A 101 6.69 26.46 5.95
N PRO A 102 6.39 27.78 5.93
CA PRO A 102 6.55 28.59 4.74
C PRO A 102 7.97 28.65 4.19
N ARG A 103 8.99 28.71 5.05
CA ARG A 103 10.40 28.70 4.59
C ARG A 103 10.77 27.38 3.91
N VAL A 104 10.46 26.24 4.53
CA VAL A 104 10.72 24.93 3.92
C VAL A 104 10.02 24.79 2.57
N ILE A 105 8.78 25.27 2.44
CA ILE A 105 8.04 25.27 1.18
C ILE A 105 8.68 26.22 0.18
N GLN A 106 9.12 27.40 0.59
CA GLN A 106 9.81 28.36 -0.27
C GLN A 106 11.16 27.83 -0.75
N ASP A 107 11.93 27.19 0.12
CA ASP A 107 13.21 26.56 -0.23
C ASP A 107 13.00 25.44 -1.25
N LEU A 108 12.04 24.53 -1.00
CA LEU A 108 11.67 23.49 -1.96
C LEU A 108 11.18 24.07 -3.30
N ALA A 109 10.38 25.12 -3.28
CA ALA A 109 9.91 25.78 -4.50
C ALA A 109 11.08 26.43 -5.26
N SER A 110 12.00 27.07 -4.53
CA SER A 110 13.23 27.64 -5.09
C SER A 110 14.09 26.57 -5.74
N ASP A 111 14.32 25.46 -5.05
CA ASP A 111 15.08 24.32 -5.57
C ASP A 111 14.45 23.72 -6.84
N LEU A 112 13.12 23.59 -6.86
CA LEU A 112 12.40 23.12 -8.05
C LEU A 112 12.50 24.11 -9.23
N VAL A 113 12.46 25.41 -8.97
CA VAL A 113 12.66 26.45 -9.99
C VAL A 113 14.09 26.40 -10.52
N CYS A 114 15.08 26.25 -9.65
CA CYS A 114 16.48 26.10 -10.03
C CYS A 114 16.68 24.82 -10.86
N ALA A 115 16.15 23.67 -10.41
CA ALA A 115 16.21 22.43 -11.17
C ALA A 115 15.59 22.57 -12.56
N ARG A 116 14.44 23.27 -12.68
CA ARG A 116 13.81 23.54 -13.96
C ARG A 116 14.65 24.46 -14.86
N ALA A 117 15.38 25.41 -14.28
CA ALA A 117 16.27 26.28 -15.05
C ALA A 117 17.47 25.50 -15.63
N PHE A 118 17.98 24.49 -14.91
CA PHE A 118 19.02 23.58 -15.44
C PHE A 118 18.52 22.67 -16.58
N TYR A 119 17.20 22.37 -16.60
CA TYR A 119 16.60 21.46 -17.56
C TYR A 119 15.41 22.16 -18.27
N PRO A 120 15.67 23.15 -19.15
CA PRO A 120 14.61 23.87 -19.85
C PRO A 120 13.83 22.98 -20.82
N GLU A 121 14.45 21.88 -21.27
CA GLU A 121 13.84 20.89 -22.15
C GLU A 121 13.82 19.52 -21.46
N ALA A 122 13.01 18.59 -22.00
CA ALA A 122 12.95 17.23 -21.49
C ALA A 122 14.30 16.52 -21.69
N VAL A 123 14.95 16.12 -20.60
CA VAL A 123 16.23 15.44 -20.61
C VAL A 123 16.04 13.97 -20.20
N ILE A 124 16.74 13.09 -20.91
CA ILE A 124 16.83 11.67 -20.54
C ILE A 124 18.11 11.46 -19.74
N LEU A 125 17.98 11.33 -18.41
CA LEU A 125 19.09 10.99 -17.54
C LEU A 125 19.36 9.48 -17.60
N LYS A 126 20.60 9.11 -17.90
CA LYS A 126 21.01 7.70 -17.93
C LYS A 126 21.94 7.40 -16.74
N PRO A 127 21.80 6.23 -16.11
CA PRO A 127 22.73 5.84 -15.07
C PRO A 127 24.08 5.45 -15.67
N THR A 128 25.15 5.85 -14.98
CA THR A 128 26.50 5.33 -15.24
C THR A 128 26.54 3.81 -15.08
N ALA A 129 27.54 3.15 -15.65
CA ALA A 129 27.71 1.70 -15.51
C ALA A 129 27.81 1.26 -14.03
N GLU A 130 28.49 2.06 -13.21
CA GLU A 130 28.66 1.82 -11.79
C GLU A 130 27.36 1.99 -11.02
N ALA A 131 26.61 3.09 -11.23
CA ALA A 131 25.31 3.35 -10.64
C ALA A 131 24.31 2.22 -10.98
N LYS A 132 24.25 1.83 -12.26
CA LYS A 132 23.41 0.73 -12.74
C LYS A 132 23.76 -0.59 -12.05
N LYS A 133 25.05 -0.93 -11.98
CA LYS A 133 25.53 -2.14 -11.30
C LYS A 133 25.10 -2.14 -9.82
N ARG A 134 25.30 -1.02 -9.13
CA ARG A 134 24.98 -0.90 -7.71
C ARG A 134 23.49 -1.05 -7.43
N MET A 135 22.62 -0.36 -8.19
CA MET A 135 21.17 -0.50 -8.09
C MET A 135 20.71 -1.93 -8.37
N THR A 136 21.27 -2.58 -9.40
CA THR A 136 20.95 -3.98 -9.74
C THR A 136 21.32 -4.94 -8.61
N VAL A 137 22.49 -4.76 -7.99
CA VAL A 137 22.94 -5.60 -6.85
C VAL A 137 22.01 -5.39 -5.64
N ALA A 138 21.67 -4.15 -5.32
CA ALA A 138 20.77 -3.82 -4.23
C ALA A 138 19.39 -4.45 -4.43
N TYR A 139 18.80 -4.30 -5.64
CA TYR A 139 17.51 -4.90 -5.96
C TYR A 139 17.54 -6.44 -5.83
N LYS A 140 18.55 -7.11 -6.40
CA LYS A 140 18.70 -8.56 -6.28
C LYS A 140 18.81 -9.02 -4.83
N LYS A 141 19.50 -8.24 -3.98
CA LYS A 141 19.62 -8.53 -2.55
C LYS A 141 18.25 -8.41 -1.85
N MET A 142 17.51 -7.33 -2.10
CA MET A 142 16.15 -7.14 -1.57
C MET A 142 15.22 -8.26 -2.03
N TYR A 143 15.19 -8.57 -3.33
CA TYR A 143 14.36 -9.64 -3.88
C TYR A 143 14.64 -10.99 -3.19
N LYS A 144 15.90 -11.40 -3.14
CA LYS A 144 16.31 -12.67 -2.50
C LYS A 144 15.96 -12.72 -1.00
N SER A 145 16.07 -11.59 -0.30
CA SER A 145 15.78 -11.54 1.15
C SER A 145 14.29 -11.66 1.47
N LEU A 146 13.42 -11.38 0.50
CA LEU A 146 11.97 -11.39 0.65
C LEU A 146 11.32 -12.60 -0.02
N GLN A 147 11.97 -13.19 -1.01
CA GLN A 147 11.47 -14.35 -1.73
C GLN A 147 11.13 -15.49 -0.77
N GLY A 148 9.92 -16.04 -0.90
CA GLY A 148 9.41 -17.12 -0.07
C GLY A 148 8.97 -16.72 1.35
N LYS A 149 9.00 -15.43 1.71
CA LYS A 149 8.40 -14.96 2.96
C LYS A 149 6.89 -15.04 2.91
N LYS A 150 6.27 -15.04 4.09
CA LYS A 150 4.82 -14.87 4.23
C LYS A 150 4.36 -13.63 3.45
N ASN A 151 3.22 -13.71 2.80
CA ASN A 151 2.65 -12.62 1.99
C ASN A 151 3.47 -12.25 0.72
N TRP A 152 4.26 -13.20 0.20
CA TRP A 152 5.06 -12.99 -1.00
C TRP A 152 4.22 -12.57 -2.21
N ASP A 153 3.02 -13.10 -2.36
CA ASP A 153 2.05 -12.75 -3.41
C ASP A 153 1.62 -11.28 -3.40
N VAL A 154 1.63 -10.64 -2.21
CA VAL A 154 1.39 -9.20 -2.04
C VAL A 154 2.67 -8.39 -2.28
N ILE A 155 3.81 -8.90 -1.83
CA ILE A 155 5.10 -8.20 -1.86
C ILE A 155 5.70 -8.18 -3.27
N GLU A 156 5.68 -9.29 -4.00
CA GLU A 156 6.37 -9.44 -5.29
C GLU A 156 5.93 -8.43 -6.36
N PRO A 157 4.62 -8.22 -6.62
CA PRO A 157 4.18 -7.24 -7.60
C PRO A 157 4.65 -5.82 -7.29
N ALA A 158 4.63 -5.46 -6.00
CA ALA A 158 5.08 -4.15 -5.54
C ALA A 158 6.60 -4.00 -5.62
N LEU A 159 7.36 -5.04 -5.28
CA LEU A 159 8.83 -5.02 -5.32
C LEU A 159 9.36 -4.76 -6.73
N THR A 160 8.71 -5.31 -7.76
CA THR A 160 9.06 -5.02 -9.15
C THR A 160 8.89 -3.54 -9.47
N ARG A 161 7.84 -2.89 -8.97
CA ARG A 161 7.62 -1.45 -9.14
C ARG A 161 8.60 -0.58 -8.36
N HIS A 162 9.12 -1.07 -7.26
CA HIS A 162 10.14 -0.37 -6.48
C HIS A 162 11.48 -0.27 -7.23
N MET A 163 11.76 -1.16 -8.18
CA MET A 163 12.92 -0.99 -9.07
C MET A 163 12.76 0.22 -10.01
N GLU A 164 11.56 0.41 -10.56
CA GLU A 164 11.25 1.60 -11.36
C GLU A 164 11.33 2.88 -10.50
N ALA A 165 10.82 2.82 -9.26
CA ALA A 165 10.89 3.91 -8.32
C ALA A 165 12.33 4.26 -7.92
N MET A 166 13.20 3.26 -7.77
CA MET A 166 14.63 3.46 -7.52
C MET A 166 15.29 4.27 -8.63
N LEU A 167 15.00 3.93 -9.89
CA LEU A 167 15.56 4.68 -11.02
C LEU A 167 15.02 6.12 -11.06
N LYS A 168 13.72 6.32 -10.78
CA LYS A 168 13.12 7.66 -10.70
C LYS A 168 13.71 8.48 -9.57
N ALA A 169 13.87 7.90 -8.37
CA ALA A 169 14.49 8.57 -7.22
C ALA A 169 15.95 8.97 -7.51
N ALA A 170 16.73 8.08 -8.13
CA ALA A 170 18.09 8.39 -8.54
C ALA A 170 18.13 9.53 -9.58
N GLY A 171 17.16 9.54 -10.51
CA GLY A 171 17.01 10.63 -11.48
C GLY A 171 16.71 11.96 -10.81
N ILE A 172 15.84 11.97 -9.78
CA ILE A 172 15.53 13.17 -8.98
C ILE A 172 16.80 13.66 -8.27
N CYS A 173 17.57 12.79 -7.63
CA CYS A 173 18.84 13.16 -6.98
C CYS A 173 19.82 13.77 -8.00
N ALA A 174 19.97 13.17 -9.18
CA ALA A 174 20.82 13.71 -10.24
C ALA A 174 20.34 15.10 -10.71
N MET A 175 19.01 15.31 -10.83
CA MET A 175 18.45 16.61 -11.19
C MET A 175 18.74 17.66 -10.14
N TYR A 176 18.58 17.35 -8.86
CA TYR A 176 18.92 18.27 -7.75
C TYR A 176 20.39 18.69 -7.78
N ARG A 177 21.26 17.77 -8.15
CA ARG A 177 22.72 18.04 -8.30
C ARG A 177 23.04 18.83 -9.59
N GLY A 178 22.10 19.07 -10.49
CA GLY A 178 22.35 19.65 -11.82
C GLY A 178 23.13 18.72 -12.76
N GLY A 179 23.07 17.39 -12.52
CA GLY A 179 23.84 16.38 -13.25
C GLY A 179 23.22 16.03 -14.59
N LYS A 180 24.04 15.67 -15.57
CA LYS A 180 23.59 15.21 -16.90
C LYS A 180 23.40 13.68 -16.96
N GLU A 181 23.82 12.97 -15.93
CA GLU A 181 23.71 11.52 -15.76
C GLU A 181 23.52 11.17 -14.29
N ILE A 182 23.02 9.97 -14.01
CA ILE A 182 22.86 9.43 -12.67
C ILE A 182 24.18 8.77 -12.26
N VAL A 183 24.85 9.35 -11.27
CA VAL A 183 26.12 8.83 -10.74
C VAL A 183 25.89 7.90 -9.55
N LEU A 184 26.97 7.32 -9.03
CA LEU A 184 26.91 6.36 -7.91
C LEU A 184 26.24 6.95 -6.67
N ASP A 185 26.53 8.18 -6.31
CA ASP A 185 25.95 8.86 -5.15
C ASP A 185 24.41 9.00 -5.26
N ASP A 186 23.92 9.41 -6.42
CA ASP A 186 22.49 9.48 -6.69
C ASP A 186 21.82 8.11 -6.51
N ALA A 187 22.52 7.06 -6.98
CA ALA A 187 22.05 5.69 -6.84
C ALA A 187 22.04 5.21 -5.39
N LEU A 188 23.02 5.60 -4.57
CA LEU A 188 23.08 5.23 -3.15
C LEU A 188 21.93 5.86 -2.36
N HIS A 189 21.62 7.14 -2.57
CA HIS A 189 20.48 7.81 -1.97
C HIS A 189 19.15 7.14 -2.36
N ALA A 190 18.99 6.81 -3.64
CA ALA A 190 17.80 6.12 -4.13
C ALA A 190 17.65 4.71 -3.55
N ILE A 191 18.75 3.96 -3.40
CA ILE A 191 18.75 2.64 -2.76
C ILE A 191 18.27 2.76 -1.31
N GLN A 192 18.80 3.70 -0.55
CA GLN A 192 18.43 3.92 0.85
C GLN A 192 16.93 4.24 1.00
N ALA A 193 16.40 5.11 0.14
CA ALA A 193 14.97 5.45 0.12
C ALA A 193 14.11 4.22 -0.18
N VAL A 194 14.47 3.45 -1.21
CA VAL A 194 13.72 2.26 -1.61
C VAL A 194 13.80 1.14 -0.58
N GLU A 195 14.94 0.95 0.08
CA GLU A 195 15.04 0.02 1.21
C GLU A 195 14.08 0.40 2.35
N GLY A 196 13.88 1.69 2.60
CA GLY A 196 12.86 2.20 3.52
C GLY A 196 11.45 1.83 3.08
N TRP A 197 11.10 2.12 1.84
CA TRP A 197 9.77 1.80 1.28
C TRP A 197 9.50 0.30 1.27
N VAL A 198 10.50 -0.53 0.93
CA VAL A 198 10.37 -2.00 0.94
C VAL A 198 10.14 -2.54 2.35
N ARG A 199 10.83 -2.00 3.38
CA ARG A 199 10.53 -2.35 4.78
C ARG A 199 9.08 -2.02 5.15
N ASN A 200 8.61 -0.85 4.73
CA ASN A 200 7.23 -0.44 4.99
C ASN A 200 6.22 -1.26 4.18
N LEU A 201 6.54 -1.64 2.95
CA LEU A 201 5.71 -2.54 2.15
C LEU A 201 5.50 -3.89 2.87
N VAL A 202 6.54 -4.48 3.42
CA VAL A 202 6.42 -5.73 4.21
C VAL A 202 5.47 -5.52 5.39
N ARG A 203 5.62 -4.42 6.10
CA ARG A 203 4.72 -4.08 7.23
C ARG A 203 3.26 -3.92 6.79
N VAL A 204 3.01 -3.25 5.66
CA VAL A 204 1.65 -3.13 5.11
C VAL A 204 1.11 -4.49 4.68
N ALA A 205 1.92 -5.33 4.04
CA ALA A 205 1.51 -6.68 3.65
C ALA A 205 1.10 -7.53 4.87
N ASP A 206 1.79 -7.38 5.99
CA ASP A 206 1.43 -8.05 7.24
C ASP A 206 0.11 -7.50 7.81
N LEU A 207 -0.08 -6.17 7.84
CA LEU A 207 -1.32 -5.54 8.29
C LEU A 207 -2.52 -5.97 7.44
N VAL A 208 -2.38 -5.97 6.12
CA VAL A 208 -3.43 -6.42 5.19
C VAL A 208 -3.78 -7.89 5.42
N SER A 209 -2.78 -8.72 5.65
CA SER A 209 -3.01 -10.15 5.91
C SER A 209 -3.70 -10.40 7.26
N GLN A 210 -3.41 -9.59 8.28
CA GLN A 210 -4.12 -9.66 9.56
C GLN A 210 -5.58 -9.24 9.40
N GLY A 211 -5.85 -8.13 8.71
CA GLY A 211 -7.21 -7.67 8.44
C GLY A 211 -8.01 -8.66 7.59
N ASP A 212 -7.37 -9.32 6.63
CA ASP A 212 -8.01 -10.36 5.81
C ASP A 212 -8.37 -11.61 6.63
N PHE A 213 -7.48 -12.01 7.51
CA PHE A 213 -7.72 -13.12 8.42
C PHE A 213 -8.88 -12.82 9.39
N GLN A 214 -8.89 -11.63 9.99
CA GLN A 214 -9.98 -11.22 10.88
C GLN A 214 -11.33 -11.17 10.15
N ARG A 215 -11.39 -10.61 8.93
CA ARG A 215 -12.63 -10.64 8.13
C ARG A 215 -13.13 -12.05 7.88
N LYS A 216 -12.25 -13.02 7.65
CA LYS A 216 -12.63 -14.42 7.46
C LYS A 216 -13.17 -15.04 8.76
N CYS A 217 -12.59 -14.69 9.90
CA CYS A 217 -13.16 -15.08 11.19
C CYS A 217 -14.58 -14.54 11.35
N ASP A 218 -14.77 -13.23 11.11
CA ASP A 218 -16.08 -12.57 11.23
C ASP A 218 -17.12 -13.15 10.25
N GLU A 219 -16.72 -13.45 9.00
CA GLU A 219 -17.59 -14.07 8.01
C GLU A 219 -18.01 -15.49 8.43
N LEU A 220 -17.10 -16.27 9.03
CA LEU A 220 -17.42 -17.63 9.48
C LEU A 220 -18.34 -17.60 10.71
N GLU A 221 -18.08 -16.72 11.66
CA GLU A 221 -18.96 -16.51 12.81
C GLU A 221 -20.37 -16.08 12.38
N ALA A 222 -20.48 -15.09 11.49
CA ALA A 222 -21.74 -14.64 10.94
C ALA A 222 -22.50 -15.79 10.21
N PHE A 223 -21.80 -16.64 9.47
CA PHE A 223 -22.40 -17.80 8.83
C PHE A 223 -22.94 -18.81 9.83
N LEU A 224 -22.21 -19.11 10.91
CA LEU A 224 -22.67 -20.00 11.96
C LEU A 224 -23.91 -19.42 12.66
N LEU A 225 -23.89 -18.13 12.98
CA LEU A 225 -25.03 -17.43 13.58
C LEU A 225 -26.29 -17.53 12.71
N LEU A 226 -26.18 -17.23 11.41
CA LEU A 226 -27.28 -17.34 10.44
C LEU A 226 -27.75 -18.78 10.21
N SER A 227 -26.91 -19.76 10.53
CA SER A 227 -27.24 -21.19 10.45
C SER A 227 -27.91 -21.75 11.72
N GLY A 228 -28.34 -20.87 12.65
CA GLY A 228 -28.96 -21.27 13.91
C GLY A 228 -27.93 -21.66 14.98
N GLY A 229 -26.76 -21.00 15.00
CA GLY A 229 -25.67 -21.19 15.95
C GLY A 229 -24.74 -22.36 15.61
N SER A 230 -25.09 -23.24 14.67
CA SER A 230 -24.23 -24.37 14.30
C SER A 230 -24.34 -24.80 12.83
N ALA A 231 -23.28 -25.40 12.31
CA ALA A 231 -23.26 -25.96 10.95
C ALA A 231 -22.40 -27.23 10.89
N THR A 232 -22.77 -28.15 9.98
CA THR A 232 -21.91 -29.30 9.69
C THR A 232 -20.64 -28.88 8.96
N GLY A 233 -19.54 -29.60 9.16
CA GLY A 233 -18.28 -29.35 8.46
C GLY A 233 -18.47 -29.26 6.94
N ALA A 234 -19.26 -30.17 6.36
CA ALA A 234 -19.59 -30.16 4.93
C ALA A 234 -20.21 -28.82 4.47
N LYS A 235 -21.15 -28.25 5.25
CA LYS A 235 -21.76 -26.94 4.94
C LYS A 235 -20.75 -25.81 5.03
N VAL A 236 -19.87 -25.81 6.04
CA VAL A 236 -18.80 -24.82 6.20
C VAL A 236 -17.86 -24.87 5.01
N TYR A 237 -17.31 -26.04 4.68
CA TYR A 237 -16.40 -26.19 3.55
C TYR A 237 -17.05 -25.85 2.20
N HIS A 238 -18.32 -26.18 2.00
CA HIS A 238 -19.04 -25.80 0.79
C HIS A 238 -19.24 -24.28 0.69
N ARG A 239 -19.58 -23.62 1.79
CA ARG A 239 -19.80 -22.16 1.83
C ARG A 239 -18.53 -21.40 1.51
N PHE A 240 -17.41 -21.82 2.09
CA PHE A 240 -16.13 -21.12 2.01
C PHE A 240 -15.14 -21.77 1.03
N LYS A 241 -15.63 -22.57 0.09
CA LYS A 241 -14.79 -23.24 -0.91
C LYS A 241 -13.84 -22.31 -1.67
N ASN A 242 -14.21 -21.05 -1.85
CA ASN A 242 -13.39 -20.06 -2.54
C ASN A 242 -12.12 -19.69 -1.76
N TRP A 243 -12.09 -19.88 -0.45
CA TRP A 243 -10.87 -19.66 0.36
C TRP A 243 -9.81 -20.73 0.05
N ILE A 244 -10.25 -21.97 -0.21
CA ILE A 244 -9.38 -23.11 -0.49
C ILE A 244 -8.62 -22.95 -1.82
N VAL A 245 -9.13 -22.16 -2.74
CA VAL A 245 -8.49 -21.93 -4.05
C VAL A 245 -7.07 -21.33 -3.90
N ARG A 246 -6.85 -20.58 -2.83
CA ARG A 246 -5.57 -19.90 -2.56
C ARG A 246 -4.69 -20.65 -1.57
N ASP A 247 -5.28 -21.18 -0.50
CA ASP A 247 -4.62 -22.00 0.50
C ASP A 247 -5.58 -23.11 0.94
N SER A 248 -5.20 -24.36 0.69
CA SER A 248 -6.01 -25.54 1.04
C SER A 248 -6.29 -25.66 2.55
N LYS A 249 -5.50 -25.00 3.39
CA LYS A 249 -5.64 -25.02 4.85
C LYS A 249 -6.32 -23.78 5.43
N GLU A 250 -6.75 -22.84 4.61
CA GLU A 250 -7.23 -21.55 5.10
C GLU A 250 -8.48 -21.68 5.98
N ILE A 251 -9.45 -22.50 5.60
CA ILE A 251 -10.64 -22.78 6.42
C ILE A 251 -10.23 -23.45 7.76
N GLU A 252 -9.30 -24.39 7.70
CA GLU A 252 -8.82 -25.09 8.91
C GLU A 252 -8.09 -24.14 9.85
N ASN A 253 -7.30 -23.20 9.31
CA ASN A 253 -6.60 -22.21 10.10
C ASN A 253 -7.59 -21.27 10.82
N VAL A 254 -8.64 -20.81 10.14
CA VAL A 254 -9.68 -19.95 10.73
C VAL A 254 -10.46 -20.73 11.79
N LEU A 255 -10.89 -21.94 11.50
CA LEU A 255 -11.60 -22.80 12.47
C LEU A 255 -10.74 -23.10 13.68
N THR A 256 -9.48 -23.45 13.49
CA THR A 256 -8.53 -23.72 14.59
C THR A 256 -8.38 -22.51 15.50
N TYR A 257 -8.23 -21.33 14.91
CA TYR A 257 -8.14 -20.09 15.68
C TYR A 257 -9.42 -19.82 16.48
N LEU A 258 -10.61 -19.93 15.86
CA LEU A 258 -11.88 -19.69 16.55
C LEU A 258 -12.14 -20.71 17.67
N ILE A 259 -11.69 -21.95 17.50
CA ILE A 259 -11.78 -22.99 18.54
C ILE A 259 -10.82 -22.65 19.68
N GLN A 260 -9.57 -22.28 19.38
CA GLN A 260 -8.59 -21.89 20.41
C GLN A 260 -8.98 -20.62 21.17
N ALA A 261 -9.65 -19.68 20.48
CA ALA A 261 -10.19 -18.47 21.08
C ALA A 261 -11.48 -18.74 21.92
N GLY A 262 -11.99 -19.97 21.91
CA GLY A 262 -13.20 -20.33 22.64
C GLY A 262 -14.47 -19.74 22.04
N ILE A 263 -14.46 -19.31 20.80
CA ILE A 263 -15.62 -18.73 20.09
C ILE A 263 -16.47 -19.85 19.45
N VAL A 264 -15.80 -20.87 18.93
CA VAL A 264 -16.45 -22.00 18.27
C VAL A 264 -16.08 -23.30 18.96
N ASN A 265 -17.05 -24.19 19.15
CA ASN A 265 -16.85 -25.56 19.56
C ASN A 265 -16.87 -26.51 18.35
N ARG A 266 -16.02 -27.51 18.42
CA ARG A 266 -16.01 -28.65 17.48
C ARG A 266 -16.64 -29.85 18.14
N ASP A 267 -17.66 -30.45 17.50
CA ASP A 267 -18.35 -31.64 17.94
C ASP A 267 -18.23 -32.77 16.91
N ASP A 268 -17.57 -33.84 17.30
CA ASP A 268 -17.39 -35.05 16.48
C ASP A 268 -18.29 -36.22 16.96
N SER A 269 -19.15 -36.00 17.97
CA SER A 269 -19.86 -37.10 18.67
C SER A 269 -20.96 -37.79 17.85
N GLY A 270 -21.47 -37.13 16.81
CA GLY A 270 -22.61 -37.63 16.00
C GLY A 270 -22.22 -38.28 14.66
N GLY A 271 -20.96 -38.63 14.43
CA GLY A 271 -20.49 -39.18 13.14
C GLY A 271 -20.39 -38.14 12.01
N ASN A 272 -20.94 -36.94 12.20
CA ASN A 272 -20.81 -35.82 11.31
C ASN A 272 -20.18 -34.67 12.07
N LEU A 273 -18.99 -34.24 11.64
CA LEU A 273 -18.29 -33.09 12.20
C LEU A 273 -19.20 -31.85 12.18
N ARG A 274 -19.36 -31.22 13.34
CA ARG A 274 -20.13 -29.97 13.52
C ARG A 274 -19.28 -28.90 14.19
N TYR A 275 -19.58 -27.65 13.83
CA TYR A 275 -19.04 -26.45 14.46
C TYR A 275 -20.21 -25.64 15.03
N ALA A 276 -20.13 -25.23 16.27
CA ALA A 276 -21.16 -24.47 16.98
C ALA A 276 -20.54 -23.25 17.69
N LEU A 277 -21.27 -22.13 17.70
CA LEU A 277 -20.88 -20.95 18.47
C LEU A 277 -21.06 -21.23 19.98
N ASN A 278 -20.07 -20.82 20.77
CA ASN A 278 -20.16 -20.87 22.23
C ASN A 278 -21.15 -19.82 22.74
N GLY A 279 -21.98 -20.21 23.72
CA GLY A 279 -22.91 -19.30 24.41
C GLY A 279 -24.27 -19.11 23.74
N GLN A 280 -24.63 -19.94 22.76
CA GLN A 280 -26.02 -20.06 22.26
C GLN A 280 -26.58 -21.41 22.70
N GLU A 281 -26.98 -21.54 23.97
CA GLU A 281 -27.93 -22.55 24.45
C GLU A 281 -29.33 -21.98 24.53
#